data_51b892922ae3db07c147741861f2614d
#
_entry.id   51b892922ae3db07c147741861f2614d
#
_cell.length_a   1.000
_cell.length_b   1.000
_cell.length_c   1.000
_cell.angle_alpha   90.00
_cell.angle_beta   90.00
_cell.angle_gamma   90.00
#
_symmetry.space_group_name_H-M   'P 1'
#
loop_
_entity.id
_entity.type
_entity.pdbx_description
1 polymer ?
#
loop_
_entity_poly.entity_id
_entity_poly.type
_entity_poly.pdbx_seq_one_letter_code
_entity_poly.pdbx_strand_id
1 'polypeptide(L)'
;MHHLLYLQDEAVNAVSPGFSRLFASVKANYFSRDPDLWPVYREPGFAALNAFRARALAPSERLNAWPDGQARLADLCESMPVPAAMRDPRTPLDELIFAGALSKDWENPSSVENVVTMPADPAIYGAQMGILANPNLVYSEYAGVAEELEKKVVRQIALLAGYDPERATGIFTQGGTFCNLYGYLLGIRKSLPEAKHKGLGHYQDYRIINSQGGHYSNITNLSLLGVDIDNKTIRIQVGENNDIDLADLERTLTACFALKHVVPTIMLTMGTTDTFGVDRVKPVVELRDRLCERFEVAVKPHIHVDAAIGWSMIFFLGYDFAANPLAINAATLAGIERNVARFAELKFADSFTVDFQKWGYVPYTSSLVMIKEQDDLKAMENDPENFSYFERDIQGHTHLQSTIECSRGASGLFGAYAALNYMGVEGYRIVLAHCLQNANYFRFRLSQLGNVKLVAQENQGPSVGFKIYNPEWVSDPEAEFAFELARSNDPAYRARLARNTDWHRSLFKGRGKVGLFTNWVEAAARSDYDERGRYSYIAGEKAVFMNPACTRAQIDAFIDHIRG
;
A
#
# COMPACT_ATOMS: atom_id res chain seq x y z
N MET A 1 5.64 -6.81 -26.74
CA MET A 1 6.58 -7.66 -25.95
C MET A 1 7.98 -7.09 -25.78
N HIS A 2 8.52 -6.28 -26.73
CA HIS A 2 9.89 -5.71 -26.61
C HIS A 2 10.13 -4.82 -25.38
N HIS A 3 9.09 -4.34 -24.69
CA HIS A 3 9.21 -3.49 -23.51
C HIS A 3 9.35 -4.28 -22.18
N LEU A 4 9.16 -5.59 -22.18
CA LEU A 4 9.33 -6.43 -21.00
C LEU A 4 10.73 -7.04 -20.96
N LEU A 5 11.74 -6.17 -20.77
CA LEU A 5 13.16 -6.58 -20.83
C LEU A 5 13.48 -7.72 -19.87
N TYR A 6 12.84 -7.78 -18.71
CA TYR A 6 13.11 -8.83 -17.72
C TYR A 6 12.81 -10.25 -18.23
N LEU A 7 12.05 -10.39 -19.33
CA LEU A 7 11.76 -11.69 -19.95
C LEU A 7 12.83 -12.14 -20.96
N GLN A 8 13.77 -11.26 -21.35
CA GLN A 8 14.69 -11.56 -22.45
C GLN A 8 15.76 -12.60 -22.07
N ASP A 9 16.53 -12.31 -21.05
CA ASP A 9 17.59 -13.21 -20.58
C ASP A 9 18.00 -12.87 -19.14
N GLU A 10 18.93 -13.67 -18.59
CA GLU A 10 19.46 -13.47 -17.24
C GLU A 10 20.38 -12.23 -17.15
N ALA A 11 21.07 -11.86 -18.22
CA ALA A 11 22.05 -10.78 -18.21
C ALA A 11 21.39 -9.41 -17.93
N VAL A 12 20.20 -9.15 -18.51
CA VAL A 12 19.45 -7.90 -18.26
C VAL A 12 18.91 -7.79 -16.83
N ASN A 13 18.79 -8.94 -16.13
CA ASN A 13 18.37 -9.03 -14.73
C ASN A 13 19.58 -9.10 -13.76
N ALA A 14 20.80 -9.22 -14.25
CA ALA A 14 21.98 -9.35 -13.41
C ALA A 14 22.23 -8.08 -12.57
N VAL A 15 22.40 -8.26 -11.25
CA VAL A 15 22.72 -7.15 -10.35
C VAL A 15 24.19 -6.77 -10.49
N SER A 16 24.48 -5.50 -10.76
CA SER A 16 25.85 -5.04 -10.91
C SER A 16 26.61 -5.08 -9.56
N PRO A 17 27.95 -5.32 -9.58
CA PRO A 17 28.76 -5.22 -8.36
C PRO A 17 28.70 -3.83 -7.71
N GLY A 18 28.53 -2.77 -8.52
CA GLY A 18 28.36 -1.40 -8.04
C GLY A 18 27.10 -1.26 -7.19
N PHE A 19 25.95 -1.68 -7.72
CA PHE A 19 24.68 -1.66 -6.98
C PHE A 19 24.74 -2.52 -5.71
N SER A 20 25.34 -3.71 -5.80
CA SER A 20 25.47 -4.61 -4.64
C SER A 20 26.21 -3.96 -3.47
N ARG A 21 27.26 -3.18 -3.74
CA ARG A 21 27.98 -2.43 -2.69
C ARG A 21 27.13 -1.32 -2.09
N LEU A 22 26.40 -0.55 -2.91
CA LEU A 22 25.49 0.49 -2.44
C LEU A 22 24.38 -0.09 -1.55
N PHE A 23 23.77 -1.17 -2.00
CA PHE A 23 22.71 -1.83 -1.21
C PHE A 23 23.27 -2.43 0.09
N ALA A 24 24.45 -3.05 0.09
CA ALA A 24 25.10 -3.55 1.30
C ALA A 24 25.31 -2.43 2.33
N SER A 25 25.74 -1.22 1.89
CA SER A 25 25.87 -0.06 2.76
C SER A 25 24.52 0.38 3.34
N VAL A 26 23.48 0.49 2.51
CA VAL A 26 22.13 0.85 3.01
C VAL A 26 21.62 -0.17 4.01
N LYS A 27 21.79 -1.48 3.70
CA LYS A 27 21.38 -2.57 4.59
C LYS A 27 22.11 -2.53 5.92
N ALA A 28 23.44 -2.33 5.91
CA ALA A 28 24.25 -2.25 7.12
C ALA A 28 23.90 -1.05 8.00
N ASN A 29 23.56 0.10 7.40
CA ASN A 29 23.28 1.31 8.16
C ASN A 29 21.81 1.42 8.66
N TYR A 30 20.83 0.87 7.92
CA TYR A 30 19.42 1.18 8.17
C TYR A 30 18.52 -0.05 8.37
N PHE A 31 19.06 -1.28 8.22
CA PHE A 31 18.31 -2.52 8.38
C PHE A 31 19.14 -3.61 9.09
N SER A 32 20.12 -3.20 9.90
CA SER A 32 21.07 -4.13 10.53
C SER A 32 20.63 -4.64 11.90
N ARG A 33 19.76 -3.90 12.57
CA ARG A 33 19.47 -4.12 14.00
C ARG A 33 20.73 -4.03 14.88
N ASP A 34 21.74 -3.30 14.42
CA ASP A 34 23.02 -3.16 15.10
C ASP A 34 22.86 -2.29 16.36
N PRO A 35 23.11 -2.83 17.57
CA PRO A 35 23.00 -2.08 18.82
C PRO A 35 24.06 -0.98 18.99
N ASP A 36 25.16 -1.04 18.25
CA ASP A 36 26.19 0.00 18.30
C ASP A 36 25.81 1.22 17.47
N LEU A 37 25.10 1.01 16.36
CA LEU A 37 24.55 2.10 15.55
C LEU A 37 23.21 2.60 16.11
N TRP A 38 22.39 1.69 16.62
CA TRP A 38 21.02 1.98 17.06
C TRP A 38 20.83 1.50 18.50
N PRO A 39 21.13 2.32 19.52
CA PRO A 39 21.13 1.93 20.93
C PRO A 39 19.82 1.34 21.47
N VAL A 40 18.70 1.57 20.79
CA VAL A 40 17.40 0.96 21.11
C VAL A 40 17.47 -0.57 21.21
N TYR A 41 18.33 -1.21 20.43
CA TYR A 41 18.50 -2.67 20.44
C TYR A 41 19.34 -3.19 21.61
N ARG A 42 19.88 -2.31 22.48
CA ARG A 42 20.51 -2.70 23.73
C ARG A 42 19.50 -2.97 24.86
N GLU A 43 18.27 -2.48 24.70
CA GLU A 43 17.21 -2.75 25.67
C GLU A 43 16.93 -4.26 25.73
N PRO A 44 16.86 -4.88 26.93
CA PRO A 44 16.80 -6.33 27.08
C PRO A 44 15.67 -7.00 26.30
N GLY A 45 14.49 -6.39 26.25
CA GLY A 45 13.34 -6.90 25.50
C GLY A 45 13.59 -6.93 23.99
N PHE A 46 14.12 -5.85 23.44
CA PHE A 46 14.46 -5.77 22.01
C PHE A 46 15.63 -6.70 21.65
N ALA A 47 16.64 -6.78 22.51
CA ALA A 47 17.77 -7.69 22.31
C ALA A 47 17.31 -9.15 22.27
N ALA A 48 16.43 -9.57 23.20
CA ALA A 48 15.90 -10.94 23.27
C ALA A 48 15.05 -11.26 22.03
N LEU A 49 14.15 -10.35 21.62
CA LEU A 49 13.32 -10.51 20.43
C LEU A 49 14.17 -10.59 19.17
N ASN A 50 15.17 -9.73 19.06
CA ASN A 50 16.08 -9.68 17.91
C ASN A 50 16.91 -10.97 17.79
N ALA A 51 17.46 -11.46 18.91
CA ALA A 51 18.17 -12.73 18.94
C ALA A 51 17.28 -13.92 18.55
N PHE A 52 15.99 -13.89 18.92
CA PHE A 52 15.05 -14.91 18.49
C PHE A 52 14.78 -14.85 16.99
N ARG A 53 14.53 -13.66 16.43
CA ARG A 53 14.28 -13.44 14.99
C ARG A 53 15.47 -13.78 14.11
N ALA A 54 16.70 -13.56 14.59
CA ALA A 54 17.92 -13.92 13.87
C ALA A 54 18.01 -15.42 13.52
N ARG A 55 17.21 -16.27 14.17
CA ARG A 55 17.11 -17.71 13.84
C ARG A 55 16.40 -17.98 12.53
N ALA A 56 15.74 -16.99 11.94
CA ALA A 56 15.02 -17.06 10.65
C ALA A 56 13.99 -18.22 10.53
N LEU A 57 13.33 -18.55 11.64
CA LEU A 57 12.38 -19.65 11.73
C LEU A 57 11.09 -19.35 10.94
N ALA A 58 10.53 -20.39 10.31
CA ALA A 58 9.19 -20.30 9.73
C ALA A 58 8.14 -20.02 10.82
N PRO A 59 7.02 -19.34 10.51
CA PRO A 59 5.98 -19.04 11.50
C PRO A 59 5.48 -20.25 12.28
N SER A 60 5.38 -21.42 11.63
CA SER A 60 4.96 -22.67 12.25
C SER A 60 5.97 -23.26 13.23
N GLU A 61 7.24 -22.89 13.12
CA GLU A 61 8.32 -23.44 13.95
C GLU A 61 8.58 -22.61 15.22
N ARG A 62 8.15 -21.35 15.23
CA ARG A 62 8.48 -20.39 16.29
C ARG A 62 7.95 -20.80 17.66
N LEU A 63 6.70 -21.29 17.73
CA LEU A 63 6.10 -21.72 18.99
C LEU A 63 6.90 -22.85 19.63
N ASN A 64 7.32 -23.83 18.81
CA ASN A 64 8.09 -24.99 19.28
C ASN A 64 9.56 -24.63 19.57
N ALA A 65 10.07 -23.55 19.00
CA ALA A 65 11.42 -23.05 19.24
C ALA A 65 11.54 -22.20 20.52
N TRP A 66 10.40 -21.79 21.10
CA TRP A 66 10.37 -21.05 22.34
C TRP A 66 10.31 -22.04 23.54
N PRO A 67 11.11 -21.82 24.61
CA PRO A 67 11.03 -22.66 25.80
C PRO A 67 9.60 -22.69 26.37
N ASP A 68 9.04 -23.87 26.58
CA ASP A 68 7.66 -24.08 27.06
C ASP A 68 6.56 -23.35 26.27
N GLY A 69 6.82 -23.11 24.97
CA GLY A 69 5.97 -22.27 24.12
C GLY A 69 4.50 -22.68 24.10
N GLN A 70 4.19 -23.98 24.06
CA GLN A 70 2.82 -24.49 24.08
C GLN A 70 2.08 -24.17 25.39
N ALA A 71 2.75 -24.35 26.52
CA ALA A 71 2.19 -24.04 27.84
C ALA A 71 1.97 -22.54 28.00
N ARG A 72 2.97 -21.73 27.62
CA ARG A 72 2.87 -20.26 27.65
C ARG A 72 1.77 -19.72 26.74
N LEU A 73 1.57 -20.31 25.56
CA LEU A 73 0.47 -19.91 24.68
C LEU A 73 -0.89 -20.27 25.30
N ALA A 74 -1.01 -21.42 25.94
CA ALA A 74 -2.23 -21.79 26.64
C ALA A 74 -2.54 -20.79 27.77
N ASP A 75 -1.56 -20.43 28.58
CA ASP A 75 -1.70 -19.43 29.65
C ASP A 75 -2.09 -18.05 29.08
N LEU A 76 -1.44 -17.62 27.98
CA LEU A 76 -1.76 -16.33 27.33
C LEU A 76 -3.19 -16.29 26.75
N CYS A 77 -3.69 -17.44 26.30
CA CYS A 77 -5.05 -17.56 25.75
C CYS A 77 -6.12 -17.77 26.82
N GLU A 78 -5.74 -18.00 28.07
CA GLU A 78 -6.68 -18.15 29.17
C GLU A 78 -7.40 -16.84 29.46
N SER A 79 -8.72 -16.90 29.61
CA SER A 79 -9.53 -15.70 29.88
C SER A 79 -9.40 -15.34 31.37
N MET A 80 -8.58 -14.34 31.66
CA MET A 80 -8.32 -13.87 33.02
C MET A 80 -8.82 -12.44 33.23
N PRO A 81 -9.38 -12.11 34.41
CA PRO A 81 -9.69 -10.71 34.73
C PRO A 81 -8.39 -9.89 34.87
N VAL A 82 -8.54 -8.55 34.78
CA VAL A 82 -7.43 -7.66 35.13
C VAL A 82 -6.97 -7.99 36.57
N PRO A 83 -5.66 -8.16 36.81
CA PRO A 83 -5.15 -8.50 38.13
C PRO A 83 -5.60 -7.49 39.18
N ALA A 84 -6.14 -7.98 40.29
CA ALA A 84 -6.61 -7.13 41.39
C ALA A 84 -5.45 -6.45 42.15
N ALA A 85 -4.25 -7.04 42.10
CA ALA A 85 -3.04 -6.51 42.76
C ALA A 85 -1.99 -6.15 41.71
N MET A 86 -1.07 -5.24 42.08
CA MET A 86 0.12 -4.94 41.27
C MET A 86 0.96 -6.20 41.08
N ARG A 87 1.45 -6.39 39.88
CA ARG A 87 2.35 -7.52 39.52
C ARG A 87 3.80 -7.04 39.44
N ASP A 88 4.75 -7.98 39.61
CA ASP A 88 6.15 -7.71 39.33
C ASP A 88 6.29 -7.27 37.86
N PRO A 89 6.93 -6.11 37.57
CA PRO A 89 7.06 -5.60 36.21
C PRO A 89 7.72 -6.56 35.22
N ARG A 90 8.56 -7.49 35.71
CA ARG A 90 9.28 -8.46 34.87
C ARG A 90 8.35 -9.49 34.23
N THR A 91 7.30 -9.91 34.92
CA THR A 91 6.35 -10.91 34.40
C THR A 91 5.61 -10.43 33.13
N PRO A 92 4.94 -9.27 33.12
CA PRO A 92 4.34 -8.73 31.89
C PRO A 92 5.35 -8.49 30.77
N LEU A 93 6.60 -8.11 31.09
CA LEU A 93 7.64 -7.91 30.08
C LEU A 93 7.96 -9.22 29.35
N ASP A 94 8.13 -10.34 30.08
CA ASP A 94 8.38 -11.65 29.48
C ASP A 94 7.20 -12.12 28.62
N GLU A 95 5.96 -11.83 29.02
CA GLU A 95 4.75 -12.11 28.23
C GLU A 95 4.75 -11.32 26.93
N LEU A 96 5.13 -10.02 26.94
CA LEU A 96 5.21 -9.17 25.76
C LEU A 96 6.33 -9.60 24.79
N ILE A 97 7.49 -10.02 25.31
CA ILE A 97 8.58 -10.56 24.47
C ILE A 97 8.13 -11.85 23.79
N PHE A 98 7.47 -12.74 24.51
CA PHE A 98 6.91 -13.98 23.97
C PHE A 98 5.85 -13.69 22.86
N ALA A 99 4.89 -12.80 23.13
CA ALA A 99 3.90 -12.40 22.15
C ALA A 99 4.53 -11.78 20.89
N GLY A 100 5.55 -10.94 21.08
CA GLY A 100 6.33 -10.35 19.98
C GLY A 100 7.07 -11.40 19.15
N ALA A 101 7.62 -12.46 19.79
CA ALA A 101 8.31 -13.55 19.11
C ALA A 101 7.35 -14.43 18.29
N LEU A 102 6.11 -14.60 18.73
CA LEU A 102 5.08 -15.33 17.99
C LEU A 102 4.38 -14.50 16.91
N SER A 103 4.50 -13.18 16.97
CA SER A 103 3.97 -12.29 15.93
C SER A 103 4.64 -12.55 14.59
N LYS A 104 3.96 -12.19 13.50
CA LYS A 104 4.50 -12.36 12.15
C LYS A 104 5.86 -11.67 12.01
N ASP A 105 6.84 -12.42 11.55
CA ASP A 105 8.19 -11.93 11.29
C ASP A 105 8.32 -11.40 9.87
N TRP A 106 8.24 -10.10 9.74
CA TRP A 106 8.45 -9.41 8.47
C TRP A 106 9.94 -9.22 8.14
N GLU A 107 10.85 -9.54 9.08
CA GLU A 107 12.29 -9.52 8.85
C GLU A 107 12.80 -10.81 8.17
N ASN A 108 12.01 -11.89 8.22
CA ASN A 108 12.36 -13.15 7.58
C ASN A 108 12.57 -12.93 6.06
N PRO A 109 13.74 -13.29 5.50
CA PRO A 109 14.05 -13.06 4.07
C PRO A 109 13.06 -13.70 3.10
N SER A 110 12.33 -14.72 3.54
CA SER A 110 11.31 -15.41 2.75
C SER A 110 9.95 -14.72 2.76
N SER A 111 9.73 -13.72 3.62
CA SER A 111 8.43 -13.05 3.78
C SER A 111 8.17 -12.07 2.63
N VAL A 112 7.32 -12.50 1.68
CA VAL A 112 6.86 -11.71 0.54
C VAL A 112 5.35 -11.86 0.33
N GLU A 113 4.59 -12.17 1.40
CA GLU A 113 3.16 -12.51 1.29
C GLU A 113 2.28 -11.29 1.01
N ASN A 114 2.65 -10.12 1.57
CA ASN A 114 1.78 -8.96 1.51
C ASN A 114 2.58 -7.64 1.54
N VAL A 115 1.85 -6.53 1.46
CA VAL A 115 2.37 -5.15 1.45
C VAL A 115 2.82 -4.66 2.84
N VAL A 116 3.33 -5.56 3.66
CA VAL A 116 3.94 -5.30 4.97
C VAL A 116 5.38 -5.77 4.92
N THR A 117 6.29 -4.98 5.49
CA THR A 117 7.71 -5.30 5.50
C THR A 117 8.36 -4.89 6.83
N MET A 118 9.61 -5.27 7.03
CA MET A 118 10.38 -4.81 8.19
C MET A 118 10.56 -3.30 8.17
N PRO A 119 10.39 -2.60 9.29
CA PRO A 119 10.70 -1.18 9.36
C PRO A 119 12.22 -0.94 9.36
N ALA A 120 12.62 0.24 8.90
CA ALA A 120 14.01 0.70 8.99
C ALA A 120 14.40 1.06 10.43
N ASP A 121 15.67 0.88 10.78
CA ASP A 121 16.19 1.18 12.13
C ASP A 121 15.95 2.63 12.56
N PRO A 122 16.21 3.65 11.70
CA PRO A 122 15.91 5.04 12.06
C PRO A 122 14.42 5.28 12.30
N ALA A 123 13.53 4.58 11.58
CA ALA A 123 12.09 4.71 11.77
C ALA A 123 11.63 4.14 13.12
N ILE A 124 12.20 3.01 13.56
CA ILE A 124 11.94 2.43 14.89
C ILE A 124 12.41 3.39 15.98
N TYR A 125 13.63 3.92 15.84
CA TYR A 125 14.19 4.89 16.78
C TYR A 125 13.34 6.16 16.86
N GLY A 126 12.94 6.74 15.70
CA GLY A 126 12.06 7.90 15.66
C GLY A 126 10.70 7.63 16.30
N ALA A 127 10.06 6.50 15.99
CA ALA A 127 8.78 6.13 16.57
C ALA A 127 8.86 6.01 18.10
N GLN A 128 9.94 5.45 18.66
CA GLN A 128 10.17 5.41 20.10
C GLN A 128 10.30 6.79 20.72
N MET A 129 11.01 7.72 20.07
CA MET A 129 11.07 9.10 20.55
C MET A 129 9.67 9.73 20.61
N GLY A 130 8.82 9.46 19.61
CA GLY A 130 7.43 9.89 19.61
C GLY A 130 6.60 9.26 20.74
N ILE A 131 6.84 8.00 21.08
CA ILE A 131 6.19 7.32 22.22
C ILE A 131 6.63 7.95 23.56
N LEU A 132 7.93 8.15 23.75
CA LEU A 132 8.48 8.72 24.99
C LEU A 132 8.05 10.17 25.20
N ALA A 133 8.05 11.00 24.16
CA ALA A 133 7.62 12.40 24.23
C ALA A 133 6.09 12.53 24.34
N ASN A 134 5.34 11.54 23.87
CA ASN A 134 3.88 11.42 23.95
C ASN A 134 3.10 12.70 23.53
N PRO A 135 3.46 13.39 22.43
CA PRO A 135 2.72 14.58 22.01
C PRO A 135 1.35 14.19 21.42
N ASN A 136 0.35 15.04 21.66
CA ASN A 136 -0.97 14.91 21.07
C ASN A 136 -1.15 15.96 19.97
N LEU A 137 -1.25 15.54 18.71
CA LEU A 137 -1.43 16.42 17.54
C LEU A 137 -2.87 16.99 17.44
N VAL A 138 -3.54 17.17 18.57
CA VAL A 138 -4.88 17.75 18.59
C VAL A 138 -4.81 19.26 18.36
N TYR A 139 -3.90 19.95 19.04
CA TYR A 139 -3.64 21.36 18.83
C TYR A 139 -2.25 21.76 19.36
N SER A 140 -1.77 22.94 19.00
CA SER A 140 -0.35 23.37 19.15
C SER A 140 0.21 23.27 20.56
N GLU A 141 -0.57 23.55 21.61
CA GLU A 141 -0.10 23.49 23.00
C GLU A 141 0.26 22.04 23.40
N TYR A 142 -0.53 21.04 22.98
CA TYR A 142 -0.31 19.63 23.31
C TYR A 142 0.62 18.92 22.31
N ALA A 143 0.69 19.44 21.09
CA ALA A 143 1.59 18.94 20.07
C ALA A 143 3.02 19.44 20.24
N GLY A 144 3.16 20.70 20.73
CA GLY A 144 4.45 21.36 20.80
C GLY A 144 5.14 21.36 19.43
N VAL A 145 6.45 21.05 19.41
CA VAL A 145 7.25 21.01 18.18
C VAL A 145 6.83 19.88 17.21
N ALA A 146 6.04 18.89 17.64
CA ALA A 146 5.59 17.82 16.77
C ALA A 146 4.68 18.32 15.62
N GLU A 147 3.97 19.43 15.80
CA GLU A 147 3.20 20.08 14.72
C GLU A 147 4.15 20.61 13.62
N GLU A 148 5.28 21.19 13.99
CA GLU A 148 6.27 21.68 13.02
C GLU A 148 6.96 20.51 12.29
N LEU A 149 7.14 19.36 12.95
CA LEU A 149 7.59 18.13 12.28
C LEU A 149 6.57 17.62 11.27
N GLU A 150 5.26 17.67 11.59
CA GLU A 150 4.20 17.31 10.64
C GLU A 150 4.26 18.19 9.39
N LYS A 151 4.31 19.52 9.56
CA LYS A 151 4.48 20.48 8.45
C LYS A 151 5.73 20.20 7.63
N LYS A 152 6.84 19.87 8.28
CA LYS A 152 8.10 19.56 7.58
C LYS A 152 7.98 18.30 6.73
N VAL A 153 7.41 17.21 7.25
CA VAL A 153 7.19 15.98 6.48
C VAL A 153 6.22 16.21 5.33
N VAL A 154 5.14 16.96 5.57
CA VAL A 154 4.17 17.35 4.53
C VAL A 154 4.86 18.10 3.39
N ARG A 155 5.69 19.11 3.70
CA ARG A 155 6.45 19.87 2.70
C ARG A 155 7.46 18.99 1.94
N GLN A 156 8.12 18.05 2.61
CA GLN A 156 9.04 17.10 1.96
C GLN A 156 8.31 16.21 0.95
N ILE A 157 7.14 15.67 1.31
CA ILE A 157 6.33 14.85 0.40
C ILE A 157 5.71 15.71 -0.71
N ALA A 158 5.26 16.93 -0.42
CA ALA A 158 4.74 17.86 -1.43
C ALA A 158 5.80 18.12 -2.53
N LEU A 159 7.02 18.46 -2.13
CA LEU A 159 8.13 18.68 -3.06
C LEU A 159 8.46 17.44 -3.90
N LEU A 160 8.51 16.27 -3.27
CA LEU A 160 8.75 15.00 -3.98
C LEU A 160 7.65 14.67 -4.99
N ALA A 161 6.38 14.90 -4.63
CA ALA A 161 5.22 14.62 -5.49
C ALA A 161 4.96 15.71 -6.55
N GLY A 162 5.61 16.86 -6.43
CA GLY A 162 5.44 18.01 -7.33
C GLY A 162 4.22 18.88 -7.00
N TYR A 163 3.77 18.88 -5.74
CA TYR A 163 2.86 19.88 -5.20
C TYR A 163 3.62 21.16 -4.81
N ASP A 164 2.94 22.28 -4.81
CA ASP A 164 3.45 23.52 -4.23
C ASP A 164 3.49 23.38 -2.69
N PRO A 165 4.68 23.39 -2.04
CA PRO A 165 4.80 23.16 -0.62
C PRO A 165 4.19 24.28 0.26
N GLU A 166 3.96 25.47 -0.30
CA GLU A 166 3.32 26.57 0.42
C GLU A 166 1.77 26.53 0.34
N ARG A 167 1.22 25.78 -0.63
CA ARG A 167 -0.22 25.61 -0.80
C ARG A 167 -0.71 24.26 -0.31
N ALA A 168 0.15 23.25 -0.36
CA ALA A 168 -0.18 21.91 0.07
C ALA A 168 -0.24 21.79 1.60
N THR A 169 -1.08 20.89 2.06
CA THR A 169 -1.14 20.47 3.46
C THR A 169 -1.28 18.95 3.56
N GLY A 170 -1.30 18.43 4.78
CA GLY A 170 -1.51 17.00 5.02
C GLY A 170 -1.73 16.70 6.49
N ILE A 171 -2.33 15.56 6.76
CA ILE A 171 -2.69 15.11 8.10
C ILE A 171 -2.22 13.68 8.29
N PHE A 172 -1.40 13.43 9.33
CA PHE A 172 -1.09 12.06 9.76
C PHE A 172 -2.33 11.41 10.37
N THR A 173 -2.63 10.18 9.92
CA THR A 173 -3.86 9.44 10.26
C THR A 173 -3.56 8.05 10.81
N GLN A 174 -4.58 7.34 11.28
CA GLN A 174 -4.49 5.98 11.83
C GLN A 174 -4.44 4.87 10.74
N GLY A 175 -4.00 5.17 9.54
CA GLY A 175 -3.85 4.22 8.45
C GLY A 175 -4.41 4.71 7.12
N GLY A 176 -3.99 4.11 6.00
CA GLY A 176 -4.42 4.49 4.65
C GLY A 176 -5.94 4.49 4.46
N THR A 177 -6.68 3.65 5.18
CA THR A 177 -8.15 3.66 5.18
C THR A 177 -8.70 5.03 5.61
N PHE A 178 -8.13 5.65 6.66
CA PHE A 178 -8.52 7.00 7.08
C PHE A 178 -8.08 8.06 6.07
N CYS A 179 -6.91 7.91 5.45
CA CYS A 179 -6.51 8.82 4.37
C CYS A 179 -7.53 8.81 3.22
N ASN A 180 -7.98 7.64 2.79
CA ASN A 180 -9.02 7.49 1.78
C ASN A 180 -10.37 8.05 2.26
N LEU A 181 -10.70 7.93 3.56
CA LEU A 181 -11.88 8.53 4.16
C LEU A 181 -11.85 10.06 4.05
N TYR A 182 -10.69 10.70 4.31
CA TYR A 182 -10.50 12.14 4.05
C TYR A 182 -10.75 12.49 2.57
N GLY A 183 -10.25 11.69 1.63
CA GLY A 183 -10.49 11.89 0.20
C GLY A 183 -11.98 11.90 -0.15
N TYR A 184 -12.76 10.99 0.41
CA TYR A 184 -14.23 10.99 0.23
C TYR A 184 -14.89 12.19 0.90
N LEU A 185 -14.53 12.49 2.14
CA LEU A 185 -15.13 13.59 2.90
C LEU A 185 -14.86 14.93 2.25
N LEU A 186 -13.64 15.19 1.78
CA LEU A 186 -13.30 16.41 1.05
C LEU A 186 -14.23 16.61 -0.17
N GLY A 187 -14.37 15.60 -1.00
CA GLY A 187 -15.26 15.66 -2.15
C GLY A 187 -16.73 15.85 -1.76
N ILE A 188 -17.21 15.11 -0.76
CA ILE A 188 -18.59 15.21 -0.25
C ILE A 188 -18.85 16.59 0.34
N ARG A 189 -17.97 17.10 1.21
CA ARG A 189 -18.15 18.39 1.87
C ARG A 189 -18.08 19.57 0.90
N LYS A 190 -17.23 19.50 -0.12
CA LYS A 190 -17.13 20.52 -1.19
C LYS A 190 -18.37 20.52 -2.09
N SER A 191 -18.88 19.35 -2.45
CA SER A 191 -19.97 19.21 -3.44
C SER A 191 -21.37 19.16 -2.82
N LEU A 192 -21.48 18.70 -1.58
CA LEU A 192 -22.73 18.51 -0.83
C LEU A 192 -22.60 19.12 0.58
N PRO A 193 -22.43 20.44 0.71
CA PRO A 193 -22.03 21.09 1.97
C PRO A 193 -23.02 20.87 3.10
N GLU A 194 -24.33 20.78 2.83
CA GLU A 194 -25.33 20.54 3.87
C GLU A 194 -25.29 19.10 4.43
N ALA A 195 -24.58 18.17 3.75
CA ALA A 195 -24.40 16.81 4.27
C ALA A 195 -23.69 16.80 5.64
N LYS A 196 -22.95 17.85 5.98
CA LYS A 196 -22.34 18.05 7.30
C LYS A 196 -23.39 18.04 8.43
N HIS A 197 -24.52 18.67 8.21
CA HIS A 197 -25.56 18.85 9.23
C HIS A 197 -26.78 17.94 9.01
N LYS A 198 -27.12 17.63 7.75
CA LYS A 198 -28.34 16.91 7.39
C LYS A 198 -28.09 15.45 6.97
N GLY A 199 -26.81 15.05 6.86
CA GLY A 199 -26.44 13.72 6.37
C GLY A 199 -26.64 13.54 4.85
N LEU A 200 -26.09 12.46 4.31
CA LEU A 200 -26.17 12.15 2.87
C LEU A 200 -27.57 11.77 2.39
N GLY A 201 -28.42 11.29 3.27
CA GLY A 201 -29.82 10.97 2.95
C GLY A 201 -30.66 12.19 2.50
N HIS A 202 -30.18 13.41 2.79
CA HIS A 202 -30.78 14.65 2.29
C HIS A 202 -30.64 14.79 0.76
N TYR A 203 -29.66 14.16 0.16
CA TYR A 203 -29.35 14.26 -1.27
C TYR A 203 -29.76 12.99 -2.01
N GLN A 204 -30.53 13.13 -3.10
CA GLN A 204 -30.96 12.02 -3.92
C GLN A 204 -30.08 11.83 -5.18
N ASP A 205 -29.60 12.92 -5.74
CA ASP A 205 -28.98 12.93 -7.07
C ASP A 205 -27.46 13.10 -7.02
N TYR A 206 -26.77 12.14 -6.35
CA TYR A 206 -25.31 12.08 -6.34
C TYR A 206 -24.82 10.67 -6.67
N ARG A 207 -23.57 10.57 -7.16
CA ARG A 207 -22.86 9.31 -7.40
C ARG A 207 -21.41 9.44 -7.00
N ILE A 208 -20.88 8.42 -6.31
CA ILE A 208 -19.47 8.32 -5.96
C ILE A 208 -18.82 7.30 -6.88
N ILE A 209 -17.65 7.64 -7.43
CA ILE A 209 -16.98 6.82 -8.43
C ILE A 209 -15.71 6.22 -7.85
N ASN A 210 -15.55 4.89 -7.99
CA ASN A 210 -14.38 4.12 -7.59
C ASN A 210 -13.89 3.25 -8.74
N SER A 211 -12.62 2.87 -8.74
CA SER A 211 -12.11 1.79 -9.58
C SER A 211 -12.51 0.41 -9.05
N GLN A 212 -12.83 -0.53 -9.93
CA GLN A 212 -12.99 -1.96 -9.58
C GLN A 212 -11.70 -2.57 -9.01
N GLY A 213 -10.53 -2.03 -9.39
CA GLY A 213 -9.23 -2.46 -8.91
C GLY A 213 -8.85 -1.87 -7.54
N GLY A 214 -9.64 -0.94 -7.01
CA GLY A 214 -9.36 -0.24 -5.75
C GLY A 214 -9.43 -1.14 -4.52
N HIS A 215 -8.80 -0.68 -3.45
CA HIS A 215 -8.76 -1.38 -2.17
C HIS A 215 -10.17 -1.52 -1.55
N TYR A 216 -10.42 -2.62 -0.84
CA TYR A 216 -11.74 -2.88 -0.20
C TYR A 216 -12.15 -1.81 0.83
N SER A 217 -11.19 -1.06 1.39
CA SER A 217 -11.47 0.06 2.30
C SER A 217 -12.35 1.14 1.66
N ASN A 218 -12.40 1.23 0.34
CA ASN A 218 -13.29 2.15 -0.36
C ASN A 218 -14.75 1.86 -0.02
N ILE A 219 -15.16 0.60 -0.06
CA ILE A 219 -16.52 0.18 0.31
C ILE A 219 -16.75 0.34 1.82
N THR A 220 -15.76 -0.01 2.64
CA THR A 220 -15.82 0.20 4.11
C THR A 220 -16.06 1.67 4.44
N ASN A 221 -15.31 2.59 3.83
CA ASN A 221 -15.46 4.02 4.07
C ASN A 221 -16.82 4.55 3.63
N LEU A 222 -17.31 4.12 2.47
CA LEU A 222 -18.64 4.52 2.00
C LEU A 222 -19.75 4.01 2.92
N SER A 223 -19.62 2.79 3.44
CA SER A 223 -20.52 2.24 4.44
C SER A 223 -20.52 3.07 5.74
N LEU A 224 -19.34 3.44 6.24
CA LEU A 224 -19.19 4.31 7.42
C LEU A 224 -19.83 5.69 7.23
N LEU A 225 -19.76 6.23 6.01
CA LEU A 225 -20.37 7.51 5.66
C LEU A 225 -21.90 7.43 5.45
N GLY A 226 -22.49 6.24 5.54
CA GLY A 226 -23.92 6.05 5.30
C GLY A 226 -24.33 6.22 3.83
N VAL A 227 -23.42 5.93 2.90
CA VAL A 227 -23.72 5.93 1.46
C VAL A 227 -24.50 4.67 1.11
N ASP A 228 -25.59 4.82 0.36
CA ASP A 228 -26.27 3.68 -0.30
C ASP A 228 -25.35 3.11 -1.38
N ILE A 229 -24.58 2.08 -1.00
CA ILE A 229 -23.53 1.51 -1.83
C ILE A 229 -24.08 0.96 -3.15
N ASP A 230 -25.23 0.32 -3.10
CA ASP A 230 -25.81 -0.36 -4.26
C ASP A 230 -26.32 0.61 -5.33
N ASN A 231 -26.85 1.77 -4.90
CA ASN A 231 -27.48 2.74 -5.79
C ASN A 231 -26.67 4.01 -6.02
N LYS A 232 -25.73 4.36 -5.11
CA LYS A 232 -24.98 5.64 -5.16
C LYS A 232 -23.50 5.46 -5.48
N THR A 233 -22.99 4.22 -5.53
CA THR A 233 -21.60 3.93 -5.88
C THR A 233 -21.51 3.33 -7.27
N ILE A 234 -20.64 3.89 -8.10
CA ILE A 234 -20.33 3.33 -9.42
C ILE A 234 -18.88 2.86 -9.43
N ARG A 235 -18.67 1.61 -9.78
CA ARG A 235 -17.34 1.00 -9.88
C ARG A 235 -16.96 0.87 -11.34
N ILE A 236 -15.98 1.68 -11.76
CA ILE A 236 -15.46 1.70 -13.13
C ILE A 236 -14.66 0.42 -13.39
N GLN A 237 -14.86 -0.13 -14.57
CA GLN A 237 -14.13 -1.30 -15.06
C GLN A 237 -12.62 -1.06 -15.07
N VAL A 238 -11.86 -2.13 -15.01
CA VAL A 238 -10.39 -2.10 -15.10
C VAL A 238 -9.91 -2.96 -16.25
N GLY A 239 -8.77 -2.58 -16.83
CA GLY A 239 -8.07 -3.35 -17.84
C GLY A 239 -7.32 -4.57 -17.27
N GLU A 240 -6.63 -5.27 -18.14
CA GLU A 240 -5.80 -6.46 -17.82
C GLU A 240 -4.73 -6.15 -16.76
N ASN A 241 -4.22 -4.93 -16.76
CA ASN A 241 -3.22 -4.47 -15.79
C ASN A 241 -3.83 -3.91 -14.50
N ASN A 242 -5.13 -4.08 -14.32
CA ASN A 242 -5.86 -3.63 -13.14
C ASN A 242 -5.81 -2.09 -12.96
N ASP A 243 -5.72 -1.35 -14.05
CA ASP A 243 -5.85 0.10 -14.13
C ASP A 243 -7.21 0.50 -14.70
N ILE A 244 -7.69 1.69 -14.35
CA ILE A 244 -9.03 2.18 -14.67
C ILE A 244 -9.27 2.29 -16.18
N ASP A 245 -10.43 1.82 -16.66
CA ASP A 245 -10.87 2.00 -18.05
C ASP A 245 -11.39 3.43 -18.25
N LEU A 246 -10.63 4.24 -18.99
CA LEU A 246 -10.97 5.63 -19.26
C LEU A 246 -12.23 5.77 -20.12
N ALA A 247 -12.52 4.83 -21.02
CA ALA A 247 -13.71 4.85 -21.84
C ALA A 247 -14.97 4.59 -21.01
N ASP A 248 -14.90 3.64 -20.07
CA ASP A 248 -15.99 3.39 -19.12
C ASP A 248 -16.20 4.58 -18.18
N LEU A 249 -15.12 5.21 -17.70
CA LEU A 249 -15.19 6.42 -16.88
C LEU A 249 -15.85 7.57 -17.66
N GLU A 250 -15.49 7.77 -18.93
CA GLU A 250 -16.09 8.82 -19.78
C GLU A 250 -17.59 8.59 -19.99
N ARG A 251 -17.99 7.34 -20.29
CA ARG A 251 -19.41 6.98 -20.43
C ARG A 251 -20.17 7.27 -19.13
N THR A 252 -19.60 6.87 -18.01
CA THR A 252 -20.19 7.02 -16.67
C THR A 252 -20.35 8.49 -16.28
N LEU A 253 -19.30 9.29 -16.39
CA LEU A 253 -19.36 10.73 -16.08
C LEU A 253 -20.32 11.46 -16.98
N THR A 254 -20.33 11.15 -18.29
CA THR A 254 -21.28 11.73 -19.26
C THR A 254 -22.72 11.43 -18.85
N ALA A 255 -23.03 10.18 -18.48
CA ALA A 255 -24.36 9.79 -18.03
C ALA A 255 -24.76 10.50 -16.72
N CYS A 256 -23.85 10.56 -15.74
CA CYS A 256 -24.10 11.26 -14.48
C CYS A 256 -24.42 12.74 -14.70
N PHE A 257 -23.61 13.45 -15.47
CA PHE A 257 -23.78 14.89 -15.69
C PHE A 257 -24.99 15.21 -16.58
N ALA A 258 -25.31 14.36 -17.57
CA ALA A 258 -26.53 14.50 -18.37
C ALA A 258 -27.81 14.38 -17.51
N LEU A 259 -27.76 13.55 -16.47
CA LEU A 259 -28.84 13.40 -15.48
C LEU A 259 -28.76 14.42 -14.34
N LYS A 260 -27.80 15.35 -14.39
CA LYS A 260 -27.53 16.37 -13.35
C LYS A 260 -27.19 15.77 -11.99
N HIS A 261 -26.63 14.56 -11.96
CA HIS A 261 -26.12 13.99 -10.73
C HIS A 261 -24.83 14.71 -10.33
N VAL A 262 -24.72 15.03 -9.04
CA VAL A 262 -23.46 15.49 -8.43
C VAL A 262 -22.51 14.30 -8.31
N VAL A 263 -21.27 14.46 -8.74
CA VAL A 263 -20.20 13.47 -8.51
C VAL A 263 -19.21 14.06 -7.51
N PRO A 264 -19.35 13.75 -6.21
CA PRO A 264 -18.47 14.33 -5.19
C PRO A 264 -17.01 13.91 -5.33
N THR A 265 -16.75 12.61 -5.57
CA THR A 265 -15.40 12.04 -5.55
C THR A 265 -15.21 11.03 -6.66
N ILE A 266 -14.03 11.07 -7.27
CA ILE A 266 -13.47 10.01 -8.11
C ILE A 266 -12.25 9.47 -7.36
N MET A 267 -12.32 8.19 -6.94
CA MET A 267 -11.26 7.49 -6.24
C MET A 267 -10.42 6.69 -7.24
N LEU A 268 -9.16 7.05 -7.38
CA LEU A 268 -8.16 6.35 -8.20
C LEU A 268 -7.21 5.55 -7.31
N THR A 269 -6.42 4.67 -7.92
CA THR A 269 -5.41 3.87 -7.21
C THR A 269 -4.08 3.91 -7.98
N MET A 270 -2.98 4.19 -7.29
CA MET A 270 -1.63 4.08 -7.83
C MET A 270 -0.82 3.08 -7.01
N GLY A 271 -0.78 1.84 -7.48
CA GLY A 271 -0.16 0.71 -6.82
C GLY A 271 -1.18 -0.19 -6.11
N THR A 272 -2.03 -0.92 -6.87
CA THR A 272 -2.96 -1.89 -6.30
C THR A 272 -2.21 -3.02 -5.57
N THR A 273 -2.79 -3.54 -4.50
CA THR A 273 -2.14 -4.49 -3.58
C THR A 273 -1.64 -5.76 -4.28
N ASP A 274 -2.45 -6.32 -5.19
CA ASP A 274 -2.19 -7.66 -5.73
C ASP A 274 -1.36 -7.63 -7.02
N THR A 275 -1.49 -6.57 -7.82
CA THR A 275 -0.89 -6.49 -9.16
C THR A 275 -0.11 -5.21 -9.42
N PHE A 276 -0.08 -4.28 -8.47
CA PHE A 276 0.52 -2.95 -8.65
C PHE A 276 -0.03 -2.18 -9.87
N GLY A 277 -1.35 -2.28 -10.11
CA GLY A 277 -2.03 -1.47 -11.12
C GLY A 277 -1.92 0.02 -10.81
N VAL A 278 -1.74 0.85 -11.84
CA VAL A 278 -1.50 2.29 -11.69
C VAL A 278 -2.44 3.05 -12.59
N ASP A 279 -3.44 3.71 -12.01
CA ASP A 279 -4.38 4.56 -12.72
C ASP A 279 -3.68 5.81 -13.29
N ARG A 280 -4.16 6.29 -14.42
CA ARG A 280 -3.63 7.46 -15.11
C ARG A 280 -4.33 8.72 -14.61
N VAL A 281 -3.68 9.46 -13.71
CA VAL A 281 -4.28 10.62 -13.04
C VAL A 281 -4.52 11.79 -14.01
N LYS A 282 -3.53 12.15 -14.84
CA LYS A 282 -3.64 13.28 -15.76
C LYS A 282 -4.78 13.12 -16.77
N PRO A 283 -4.91 11.99 -17.50
CA PRO A 283 -6.06 11.79 -18.40
C PRO A 283 -7.42 11.84 -17.69
N VAL A 284 -7.51 11.36 -16.45
CA VAL A 284 -8.76 11.45 -15.65
C VAL A 284 -9.08 12.90 -15.29
N VAL A 285 -8.09 13.69 -14.90
CA VAL A 285 -8.27 15.14 -14.63
C VAL A 285 -8.71 15.88 -15.87
N GLU A 286 -8.06 15.64 -17.02
CA GLU A 286 -8.40 16.27 -18.31
C GLU A 286 -9.82 15.87 -18.74
N LEU A 287 -10.21 14.61 -18.57
CA LEU A 287 -11.56 14.11 -18.84
C LEU A 287 -12.60 14.79 -17.94
N ARG A 288 -12.35 14.81 -16.62
CA ARG A 288 -13.21 15.49 -15.64
C ARG A 288 -13.44 16.94 -16.04
N ASP A 289 -12.35 17.66 -16.31
CA ASP A 289 -12.42 19.10 -16.58
C ASP A 289 -13.17 19.40 -17.87
N ARG A 290 -12.92 18.66 -18.94
CA ARG A 290 -13.64 18.76 -20.22
C ARG A 290 -15.14 18.50 -20.05
N LEU A 291 -15.52 17.48 -19.31
CA LEU A 291 -16.92 17.14 -19.10
C LEU A 291 -17.60 18.14 -18.15
N CYS A 292 -16.92 18.62 -17.12
CA CYS A 292 -17.45 19.66 -16.24
C CYS A 292 -17.72 20.96 -16.99
N GLU A 293 -16.84 21.36 -17.89
CA GLU A 293 -17.07 22.52 -18.76
C GLU A 293 -18.27 22.30 -19.69
N ARG A 294 -18.32 21.14 -20.38
CA ARG A 294 -19.41 20.79 -21.31
C ARG A 294 -20.79 20.79 -20.66
N PHE A 295 -20.89 20.32 -19.39
CA PHE A 295 -22.16 20.18 -18.68
C PHE A 295 -22.39 21.30 -17.65
N GLU A 296 -21.53 22.33 -17.62
CA GLU A 296 -21.61 23.47 -16.69
C GLU A 296 -21.69 23.03 -15.21
N VAL A 297 -20.85 22.05 -14.83
CA VAL A 297 -20.82 21.51 -13.47
C VAL A 297 -20.21 22.53 -12.52
N ALA A 298 -20.97 22.99 -11.53
CA ALA A 298 -20.57 24.06 -10.63
C ALA A 298 -19.38 23.70 -9.72
N VAL A 299 -19.36 22.48 -9.20
CA VAL A 299 -18.28 21.97 -8.35
C VAL A 299 -17.70 20.71 -8.99
N LYS A 300 -16.42 20.78 -9.38
CA LYS A 300 -15.73 19.63 -9.99
C LYS A 300 -15.59 18.47 -9.00
N PRO A 301 -15.74 17.21 -9.44
CA PRO A 301 -15.42 16.05 -8.63
C PRO A 301 -14.01 16.13 -8.04
N HIS A 302 -13.88 15.86 -6.74
CA HIS A 302 -12.58 15.75 -6.09
C HIS A 302 -11.90 14.43 -6.49
N ILE A 303 -10.69 14.52 -7.03
CA ILE A 303 -9.90 13.35 -7.41
C ILE A 303 -8.95 13.01 -6.28
N HIS A 304 -9.24 11.92 -5.58
CA HIS A 304 -8.33 11.34 -4.58
C HIS A 304 -7.63 10.11 -5.15
N VAL A 305 -6.35 9.97 -4.85
CA VAL A 305 -5.53 8.84 -5.28
C VAL A 305 -5.09 8.02 -4.08
N ASP A 306 -5.59 6.80 -3.98
CA ASP A 306 -5.01 5.80 -3.08
C ASP A 306 -3.63 5.40 -3.61
N ALA A 307 -2.59 6.10 -3.16
CA ALA A 307 -1.21 5.80 -3.49
C ALA A 307 -0.47 5.11 -2.32
N ALA A 308 -1.22 4.47 -1.43
CA ALA A 308 -0.73 3.86 -0.19
C ALA A 308 0.52 2.98 -0.36
N ILE A 309 0.68 2.31 -1.50
CA ILE A 309 1.87 1.52 -1.83
C ILE A 309 2.76 2.27 -2.82
N GLY A 310 2.16 2.77 -3.89
CA GLY A 310 2.89 3.31 -5.03
C GLY A 310 3.57 4.66 -4.76
N TRP A 311 3.15 5.40 -3.73
CA TRP A 311 3.72 6.72 -3.42
C TRP A 311 5.26 6.73 -3.39
N SER A 312 5.89 5.65 -2.91
CA SER A 312 7.34 5.56 -2.81
C SER A 312 8.07 5.63 -4.17
N MET A 313 7.37 5.39 -5.28
CA MET A 313 7.95 5.59 -6.62
C MET A 313 8.30 7.07 -6.92
N ILE A 314 7.73 8.04 -6.17
CA ILE A 314 8.08 9.46 -6.33
C ILE A 314 9.55 9.76 -6.02
N PHE A 315 10.24 8.91 -5.24
CA PHE A 315 11.68 9.05 -5.02
C PHE A 315 12.49 8.96 -6.31
N PHE A 316 11.97 8.32 -7.35
CA PHE A 316 12.63 8.26 -8.66
C PHE A 316 12.29 9.42 -9.59
N LEU A 317 11.38 10.34 -9.21
CA LEU A 317 11.20 11.59 -9.94
C LEU A 317 12.53 12.37 -9.92
N GLY A 318 13.00 12.79 -11.09
CA GLY A 318 14.30 13.45 -11.22
C GLY A 318 15.53 12.52 -11.12
N TYR A 319 15.35 11.18 -11.19
CA TYR A 319 16.46 10.26 -11.37
C TYR A 319 16.99 10.32 -12.81
N ASP A 320 18.32 10.37 -12.97
CA ASP A 320 18.94 10.34 -14.28
C ASP A 320 18.99 8.90 -14.81
N PHE A 321 17.97 8.52 -15.58
CA PHE A 321 17.86 7.18 -16.16
C PHE A 321 18.92 6.90 -17.22
N ALA A 322 19.40 7.93 -17.94
CA ALA A 322 20.43 7.77 -18.96
C ALA A 322 21.81 7.51 -18.34
N ALA A 323 22.17 8.25 -17.28
CA ALA A 323 23.42 8.06 -16.57
C ALA A 323 23.39 6.85 -15.62
N ASN A 324 22.21 6.50 -15.11
CA ASN A 324 22.00 5.41 -14.15
C ASN A 324 23.06 5.36 -13.04
N PRO A 325 23.21 6.42 -12.23
CA PRO A 325 24.30 6.55 -11.27
C PRO A 325 24.33 5.44 -10.21
N LEU A 326 23.20 4.81 -9.93
CA LEU A 326 23.10 3.69 -8.99
C LEU A 326 23.43 2.33 -9.64
N ALA A 327 23.69 2.29 -10.95
CA ALA A 327 23.98 1.07 -11.70
C ALA A 327 22.89 -0.03 -11.52
N ILE A 328 21.61 0.38 -11.52
CA ILE A 328 20.44 -0.52 -11.50
C ILE A 328 20.48 -1.36 -12.78
N ASN A 329 20.11 -2.65 -12.69
CA ASN A 329 20.08 -3.49 -13.88
C ASN A 329 19.09 -3.00 -14.95
N ALA A 330 19.37 -3.32 -16.21
CA ALA A 330 18.67 -2.77 -17.37
C ALA A 330 17.16 -3.04 -17.34
N ALA A 331 16.76 -4.26 -16.97
CA ALA A 331 15.36 -4.65 -16.90
C ALA A 331 14.57 -3.85 -15.87
N THR A 332 15.15 -3.67 -14.69
CA THR A 332 14.52 -2.92 -13.59
C THR A 332 14.51 -1.42 -13.87
N LEU A 333 15.62 -0.89 -14.41
CA LEU A 333 15.72 0.52 -14.78
C LEU A 333 14.59 0.92 -15.76
N ALA A 334 14.40 0.14 -16.83
CA ALA A 334 13.33 0.38 -17.80
C ALA A 334 11.93 0.27 -17.18
N GLY A 335 11.71 -0.66 -16.24
CA GLY A 335 10.46 -0.79 -15.51
C GLY A 335 10.17 0.41 -14.59
N ILE A 336 11.19 0.89 -13.88
CA ILE A 336 11.09 2.08 -13.03
C ILE A 336 10.79 3.30 -13.88
N GLU A 337 11.51 3.53 -14.97
CA GLU A 337 11.32 4.69 -15.86
C GLU A 337 9.88 4.79 -16.39
N ARG A 338 9.31 3.66 -16.83
CA ARG A 338 7.90 3.62 -17.26
C ARG A 338 6.93 3.95 -16.12
N ASN A 339 7.12 3.39 -14.94
CA ASN A 339 6.27 3.66 -13.80
C ASN A 339 6.40 5.13 -13.35
N VAL A 340 7.61 5.66 -13.29
CA VAL A 340 7.87 7.07 -12.91
C VAL A 340 7.13 8.06 -13.80
N ALA A 341 7.00 7.78 -15.10
CA ALA A 341 6.20 8.61 -15.99
C ALA A 341 4.71 8.69 -15.57
N ARG A 342 4.16 7.59 -15.02
CA ARG A 342 2.80 7.56 -14.46
C ARG A 342 2.75 8.26 -13.10
N PHE A 343 3.71 8.00 -12.19
CA PHE A 343 3.75 8.62 -10.87
C PHE A 343 4.01 10.14 -10.91
N ALA A 344 4.63 10.66 -11.98
CA ALA A 344 4.73 12.09 -12.23
C ALA A 344 3.36 12.78 -12.42
N GLU A 345 2.30 12.01 -12.71
CA GLU A 345 0.94 12.52 -12.83
C GLU A 345 0.28 12.76 -11.46
N LEU A 346 0.84 12.24 -10.36
CA LEU A 346 0.28 12.40 -9.01
C LEU A 346 0.09 13.87 -8.63
N LYS A 347 0.94 14.76 -9.12
CA LYS A 347 0.82 16.22 -8.93
C LYS A 347 -0.49 16.83 -9.44
N PHE A 348 -1.25 16.14 -10.29
CA PHE A 348 -2.54 16.60 -10.80
C PHE A 348 -3.72 16.18 -9.91
N ALA A 349 -3.55 15.22 -9.00
CA ALA A 349 -4.58 14.83 -8.03
C ALA A 349 -4.91 15.99 -7.08
N ASP A 350 -6.14 16.02 -6.56
CA ASP A 350 -6.54 16.98 -5.53
C ASP A 350 -6.07 16.56 -4.14
N SER A 351 -5.95 15.25 -3.90
CA SER A 351 -5.35 14.66 -2.69
C SER A 351 -4.87 13.23 -2.96
N PHE A 352 -3.97 12.72 -2.08
CA PHE A 352 -3.52 11.34 -2.18
C PHE A 352 -3.09 10.76 -0.83
N THR A 353 -3.11 9.42 -0.75
CA THR A 353 -2.71 8.63 0.42
C THR A 353 -1.24 8.24 0.34
N VAL A 354 -0.54 8.37 1.47
CA VAL A 354 0.83 7.89 1.70
C VAL A 354 0.83 6.94 2.90
N ASP A 355 1.22 5.68 2.73
CA ASP A 355 1.41 4.73 3.82
C ASP A 355 2.91 4.50 4.07
N PHE A 356 3.49 5.24 5.01
CA PHE A 356 4.89 5.04 5.39
C PHE A 356 5.13 3.64 5.99
N GLN A 357 4.13 3.06 6.66
CA GLN A 357 4.22 1.71 7.24
C GLN A 357 4.26 0.59 6.20
N LYS A 358 4.02 0.90 4.92
CA LYS A 358 4.19 -0.04 3.81
C LYS A 358 5.58 0.13 3.20
N TRP A 359 5.68 0.64 2.02
CA TRP A 359 6.95 0.80 1.30
C TRP A 359 7.75 2.05 1.69
N GLY A 360 7.39 2.67 2.82
CA GLY A 360 8.17 3.72 3.49
C GLY A 360 9.01 3.21 4.66
N TYR A 361 8.90 1.92 4.99
CA TYR A 361 9.71 1.26 6.03
C TYR A 361 9.55 1.84 7.44
N VAL A 362 8.36 2.30 7.79
CA VAL A 362 8.05 2.85 9.12
C VAL A 362 7.15 1.85 9.90
N PRO A 363 7.26 1.74 11.23
CA PRO A 363 6.34 0.93 12.03
C PRO A 363 4.86 1.32 11.86
N TYR A 364 3.95 0.37 11.99
CA TYR A 364 2.50 0.62 12.02
C TYR A 364 2.09 1.40 13.30
N THR A 365 1.26 2.45 13.21
CA THR A 365 0.71 3.04 12.00
C THR A 365 1.43 4.35 11.66
N SER A 366 1.64 4.61 10.38
CA SER A 366 2.22 5.87 9.90
C SER A 366 1.67 6.15 8.51
N SER A 367 0.54 6.83 8.43
CA SER A 367 -0.11 7.21 7.19
C SER A 367 -0.34 8.71 7.14
N LEU A 368 -0.27 9.27 5.93
CA LEU A 368 -0.43 10.70 5.68
C LEU A 368 -1.39 10.90 4.51
N VAL A 369 -2.46 11.65 4.71
CA VAL A 369 -3.22 12.20 3.59
C VAL A 369 -2.58 13.50 3.15
N MET A 370 -2.18 13.57 1.88
CA MET A 370 -1.68 14.79 1.24
C MET A 370 -2.83 15.49 0.53
N ILE A 371 -2.96 16.78 0.72
CA ILE A 371 -4.00 17.64 0.15
C ILE A 371 -3.31 18.76 -0.61
N LYS A 372 -3.65 18.93 -1.90
CA LYS A 372 -2.98 19.85 -2.80
C LYS A 372 -3.18 21.32 -2.41
N GLU A 373 -4.40 21.66 -2.01
CA GLU A 373 -4.78 23.01 -1.62
C GLU A 373 -5.23 23.01 -0.17
N GLN A 374 -4.49 23.68 0.72
CA GLN A 374 -4.84 23.75 2.14
C GLN A 374 -6.25 24.33 2.38
N ASP A 375 -6.71 25.20 1.50
CA ASP A 375 -8.06 25.80 1.58
C ASP A 375 -9.18 24.75 1.43
N ASP A 376 -8.91 23.59 0.87
CA ASP A 376 -9.88 22.49 0.80
C ASP A 376 -10.27 21.98 2.20
N LEU A 377 -9.40 22.12 3.20
CA LEU A 377 -9.71 21.76 4.60
C LEU A 377 -10.81 22.62 5.21
N LYS A 378 -11.08 23.83 4.70
CA LYS A 378 -12.18 24.67 5.15
C LYS A 378 -13.54 23.96 5.03
N ALA A 379 -13.70 23.09 4.02
CA ALA A 379 -14.90 22.28 3.86
C ALA A 379 -15.09 21.24 4.98
N MET A 380 -14.01 20.87 5.67
CA MET A 380 -14.01 19.91 6.78
C MET A 380 -14.21 20.56 8.14
N GLU A 381 -13.98 21.87 8.26
CA GLU A 381 -13.98 22.57 9.55
C GLU A 381 -15.29 22.38 10.30
N ASN A 382 -15.20 21.99 11.56
CA ASN A 382 -16.32 21.89 12.47
C ASN A 382 -16.66 23.26 13.06
N ASP A 383 -17.91 23.42 13.52
CA ASP A 383 -18.34 24.68 14.12
C ASP A 383 -17.58 24.95 15.41
N PRO A 384 -17.05 26.19 15.63
CA PRO A 384 -16.26 26.53 16.81
C PRO A 384 -16.97 26.24 18.15
N GLU A 385 -18.30 26.25 18.17
CA GLU A 385 -19.11 25.93 19.35
C GLU A 385 -18.88 24.49 19.86
N ASN A 386 -18.47 23.56 18.98
CA ASN A 386 -18.18 22.19 19.35
C ASN A 386 -16.85 22.05 20.13
N PHE A 387 -16.04 23.10 20.18
CA PHE A 387 -14.73 23.13 20.83
C PHE A 387 -14.70 24.12 22.02
N SER A 388 -15.76 24.20 22.77
CA SER A 388 -15.97 25.21 23.86
C SER A 388 -14.93 25.14 24.99
N TYR A 389 -14.20 24.03 25.12
CA TYR A 389 -13.13 23.86 26.12
C TYR A 389 -11.72 24.21 25.62
N PHE A 390 -11.58 24.58 24.36
CA PHE A 390 -10.34 25.16 23.83
C PHE A 390 -10.46 26.69 23.73
N GLU A 391 -9.36 27.40 23.92
CA GLU A 391 -9.34 28.85 23.71
C GLU A 391 -9.67 29.19 22.24
N ARG A 392 -10.56 30.18 22.04
CA ARG A 392 -11.02 30.56 20.70
C ARG A 392 -9.96 31.27 19.86
N ASP A 393 -8.96 31.89 20.52
CA ASP A 393 -7.87 32.64 19.88
C ASP A 393 -6.60 31.79 19.70
N ILE A 394 -6.77 30.50 19.37
CA ILE A 394 -5.63 29.61 19.10
C ILE A 394 -4.86 30.16 17.90
N GLN A 395 -3.74 30.80 18.16
CA GLN A 395 -2.80 31.22 17.13
C GLN A 395 -1.98 29.99 16.72
N GLY A 396 -2.17 29.51 15.50
CA GLY A 396 -1.42 28.38 14.96
C GLY A 396 -2.16 27.69 13.83
N HIS A 397 -1.43 26.98 12.99
CA HIS A 397 -1.98 26.19 11.89
C HIS A 397 -2.38 24.77 12.36
N THR A 398 -3.14 24.67 13.44
CA THR A 398 -3.61 23.40 13.96
C THR A 398 -4.71 22.81 13.07
N HIS A 399 -4.69 21.51 12.89
CA HIS A 399 -5.75 20.79 12.17
C HIS A 399 -6.96 20.45 13.06
N LEU A 400 -7.03 20.95 14.29
CA LEU A 400 -8.07 20.61 15.28
C LEU A 400 -9.48 20.61 14.71
N GLN A 401 -9.85 21.66 13.98
CA GLN A 401 -11.20 21.83 13.46
C GLN A 401 -11.50 20.95 12.23
N SER A 402 -10.47 20.46 11.55
CA SER A 402 -10.57 19.78 10.26
C SER A 402 -10.25 18.27 10.33
N THR A 403 -9.91 17.75 11.51
CA THR A 403 -9.59 16.33 11.68
C THR A 403 -10.79 15.49 12.10
N ILE A 404 -10.80 14.24 11.64
CA ILE A 404 -11.81 13.23 12.01
C ILE A 404 -11.48 12.64 13.39
N GLU A 405 -10.18 12.40 13.64
CA GLU A 405 -9.70 11.70 14.84
C GLU A 405 -9.64 12.60 16.08
N CYS A 406 -9.66 13.92 15.92
CA CYS A 406 -9.38 14.90 16.98
C CYS A 406 -8.01 14.71 17.61
N SER A 407 -7.86 13.85 18.61
CA SER A 407 -6.58 13.50 19.22
C SER A 407 -5.80 12.49 18.38
N ARG A 408 -4.54 12.82 18.06
CA ARG A 408 -3.67 11.99 17.22
C ARG A 408 -2.31 11.80 17.89
N GLY A 409 -1.84 10.54 17.97
CA GLY A 409 -0.47 10.24 18.42
C GLY A 409 0.57 10.58 17.35
N ALA A 410 1.79 10.88 17.75
CA ALA A 410 2.86 11.31 16.84
C ALA A 410 3.95 10.27 16.58
N SER A 411 3.86 9.05 17.11
CA SER A 411 4.90 8.03 16.90
C SER A 411 5.14 7.72 15.42
N GLY A 412 4.05 7.60 14.64
CA GLY A 412 4.15 7.39 13.19
C GLY A 412 4.79 8.57 12.44
N LEU A 413 4.49 9.79 12.85
CA LEU A 413 5.12 11.02 12.32
C LEU A 413 6.63 11.05 12.60
N PHE A 414 7.03 10.80 13.86
CA PHE A 414 8.45 10.78 14.23
C PHE A 414 9.23 9.68 13.50
N GLY A 415 8.59 8.50 13.34
CA GLY A 415 9.15 7.41 12.53
C GLY A 415 9.34 7.79 11.07
N ALA A 416 8.33 8.42 10.45
CA ALA A 416 8.39 8.90 9.07
C ALA A 416 9.45 9.98 8.89
N TYR A 417 9.50 10.96 9.80
CA TYR A 417 10.54 11.99 9.80
C TYR A 417 11.95 11.40 9.86
N ALA A 418 12.17 10.45 10.77
CA ALA A 418 13.46 9.80 10.91
C ALA A 418 13.83 8.99 9.66
N ALA A 419 12.92 8.16 9.12
CA ALA A 419 13.18 7.42 7.91
C ALA A 419 13.55 8.32 6.73
N LEU A 420 12.76 9.37 6.48
CA LEU A 420 12.99 10.31 5.38
C LEU A 420 14.34 11.03 5.49
N ASN A 421 14.72 11.49 6.69
CA ASN A 421 15.88 12.35 6.86
C ASN A 421 17.19 11.57 7.10
N TYR A 422 17.13 10.30 7.57
CA TYR A 422 18.31 9.44 7.66
C TYR A 422 18.61 8.70 6.35
N MET A 423 17.60 8.10 5.72
CA MET A 423 17.80 7.38 4.47
C MET A 423 17.95 8.33 3.27
N GLY A 424 17.25 9.45 3.30
CA GLY A 424 17.22 10.39 2.19
C GLY A 424 16.70 9.79 0.88
N VAL A 425 16.70 10.57 -0.18
CA VAL A 425 16.24 10.14 -1.51
C VAL A 425 17.09 8.97 -2.05
N GLU A 426 18.40 9.01 -1.83
CA GLU A 426 19.32 8.00 -2.34
C GLU A 426 19.11 6.64 -1.66
N GLY A 427 19.01 6.61 -0.32
CA GLY A 427 18.76 5.38 0.43
C GLY A 427 17.43 4.73 0.03
N TYR A 428 16.36 5.54 -0.13
CA TYR A 428 15.09 5.04 -0.65
C TYR A 428 15.23 4.47 -2.06
N ARG A 429 15.88 5.17 -3.00
CA ARG A 429 16.11 4.67 -4.37
C ARG A 429 16.84 3.33 -4.37
N ILE A 430 17.85 3.17 -3.53
CA ILE A 430 18.64 1.93 -3.47
C ILE A 430 17.80 0.77 -2.94
N VAL A 431 17.07 0.94 -1.83
CA VAL A 431 16.27 -0.15 -1.26
C VAL A 431 15.08 -0.51 -2.15
N LEU A 432 14.40 0.47 -2.74
CA LEU A 432 13.30 0.24 -3.67
C LEU A 432 13.80 -0.47 -4.94
N ALA A 433 14.94 -0.05 -5.51
CA ALA A 433 15.53 -0.71 -6.67
C ALA A 433 15.93 -2.16 -6.36
N HIS A 434 16.47 -2.45 -5.16
CA HIS A 434 16.75 -3.82 -4.72
C HIS A 434 15.48 -4.68 -4.76
N CYS A 435 14.40 -4.21 -4.18
CA CYS A 435 13.12 -4.91 -4.15
C CYS A 435 12.57 -5.16 -5.57
N LEU A 436 12.65 -4.15 -6.44
CA LEU A 436 12.19 -4.27 -7.83
C LEU A 436 13.08 -5.19 -8.66
N GLN A 437 14.40 -5.22 -8.41
CA GLN A 437 15.30 -6.18 -9.04
C GLN A 437 14.95 -7.63 -8.65
N ASN A 438 14.59 -7.87 -7.40
CA ASN A 438 14.12 -9.20 -6.95
C ASN A 438 12.76 -9.56 -7.59
N ALA A 439 11.83 -8.61 -7.66
CA ALA A 439 10.54 -8.82 -8.32
C ALA A 439 10.69 -9.17 -9.81
N ASN A 440 11.56 -8.46 -10.53
CA ASN A 440 11.82 -8.74 -11.94
C ASN A 440 12.58 -10.06 -12.16
N TYR A 441 13.53 -10.38 -11.29
CA TYR A 441 14.19 -11.67 -11.31
C TYR A 441 13.19 -12.82 -11.06
N PHE A 442 12.26 -12.66 -10.14
CA PHE A 442 11.21 -13.65 -9.89
C PHE A 442 10.30 -13.82 -11.11
N ARG A 443 9.86 -12.71 -11.75
CA ARG A 443 9.10 -12.77 -13.01
C ARG A 443 9.87 -13.54 -14.10
N PHE A 444 11.15 -13.24 -14.26
CA PHE A 444 12.02 -13.93 -15.20
C PHE A 444 12.07 -15.43 -14.91
N ARG A 445 12.33 -15.82 -13.66
CA ARG A 445 12.41 -17.24 -13.27
C ARG A 445 11.09 -17.98 -13.46
N LEU A 446 9.96 -17.34 -13.13
CA LEU A 446 8.61 -17.90 -13.38
C LEU A 446 8.34 -18.07 -14.88
N SER A 447 8.75 -17.13 -15.71
CA SER A 447 8.53 -17.22 -17.18
C SER A 447 9.31 -18.36 -17.85
N GLN A 448 10.34 -18.90 -17.18
CA GLN A 448 11.08 -20.07 -17.64
C GLN A 448 10.37 -21.40 -17.30
N LEU A 449 9.27 -21.36 -16.58
CA LEU A 449 8.45 -22.52 -16.26
C LEU A 449 7.31 -22.63 -17.28
N GLY A 450 7.27 -23.77 -18.00
CA GLY A 450 6.32 -23.98 -19.10
C GLY A 450 4.85 -24.08 -18.69
N ASN A 451 4.55 -24.09 -17.40
CA ASN A 451 3.21 -24.23 -16.84
C ASN A 451 2.75 -23.02 -15.98
N VAL A 452 3.43 -21.89 -16.08
CA VAL A 452 3.13 -20.68 -15.29
C VAL A 452 2.71 -19.53 -16.19
N LYS A 453 1.64 -18.83 -15.79
CA LYS A 453 1.20 -17.55 -16.37
C LYS A 453 1.43 -16.42 -15.39
N LEU A 454 2.14 -15.37 -15.80
CA LEU A 454 2.26 -14.11 -15.07
C LEU A 454 1.00 -13.25 -15.28
N VAL A 455 0.45 -12.73 -14.19
CA VAL A 455 -0.72 -11.84 -14.20
C VAL A 455 -0.26 -10.38 -14.18
N ALA A 456 -0.92 -9.52 -14.95
CA ALA A 456 -0.63 -8.08 -15.03
C ALA A 456 0.88 -7.79 -15.18
N GLN A 457 1.54 -8.54 -16.04
CA GLN A 457 3.00 -8.57 -16.17
C GLN A 457 3.63 -7.25 -16.58
N GLU A 458 2.85 -6.31 -17.12
CA GLU A 458 3.33 -4.99 -17.55
C GLU A 458 3.52 -4.00 -16.39
N ASN A 459 2.90 -4.25 -15.24
CA ASN A 459 2.94 -3.30 -14.13
C ASN A 459 4.34 -3.10 -13.53
N GLN A 460 5.16 -4.13 -13.50
CA GLN A 460 6.56 -4.14 -13.05
C GLN A 460 6.82 -3.42 -11.70
N GLY A 461 5.83 -3.47 -10.81
CA GLY A 461 5.97 -3.06 -9.42
C GLY A 461 6.49 -4.19 -8.53
N PRO A 462 6.44 -4.02 -7.21
CA PRO A 462 6.87 -5.03 -6.24
C PRO A 462 5.96 -6.26 -6.21
N SER A 463 4.68 -6.13 -6.57
CA SER A 463 3.72 -7.23 -6.57
C SER A 463 3.85 -8.05 -7.86
N VAL A 464 3.98 -9.36 -7.72
CA VAL A 464 4.06 -10.33 -8.81
C VAL A 464 2.93 -11.33 -8.62
N GLY A 465 1.89 -11.21 -9.47
CA GLY A 465 0.80 -12.16 -9.55
C GLY A 465 1.11 -13.28 -10.55
N PHE A 466 0.75 -14.51 -10.23
CA PHE A 466 0.94 -15.64 -11.13
C PHE A 466 -0.07 -16.76 -10.90
N LYS A 467 -0.26 -17.56 -11.93
CA LYS A 467 -1.09 -18.76 -11.90
C LYS A 467 -0.28 -19.95 -12.42
N ILE A 468 -0.36 -21.07 -11.71
CA ILE A 468 0.30 -22.31 -12.09
C ILE A 468 -0.78 -23.28 -12.61
N TYR A 469 -0.53 -23.91 -13.74
CA TYR A 469 -1.41 -24.90 -14.37
C TYR A 469 -0.82 -26.30 -14.26
N ASN A 470 -1.69 -27.30 -14.24
CA ASN A 470 -1.25 -28.68 -14.31
C ASN A 470 -0.79 -29.01 -15.73
N PRO A 471 0.49 -29.40 -15.93
CA PRO A 471 1.03 -29.69 -17.27
C PRO A 471 0.40 -30.93 -17.94
N GLU A 472 -0.28 -31.80 -17.19
CA GLU A 472 -0.96 -32.98 -17.77
C GLU A 472 -2.17 -32.62 -18.63
N TRP A 473 -2.85 -31.48 -18.37
CA TRP A 473 -4.02 -31.07 -19.15
C TRP A 473 -3.98 -29.63 -19.68
N VAL A 474 -2.92 -28.87 -19.37
CA VAL A 474 -2.69 -27.52 -19.91
C VAL A 474 -1.29 -27.47 -20.50
N SER A 475 -1.21 -27.53 -21.82
CA SER A 475 0.05 -27.45 -22.56
C SER A 475 0.47 -26.02 -22.91
N ASP A 476 -0.47 -25.07 -22.91
CA ASP A 476 -0.26 -23.66 -23.22
C ASP A 476 -0.96 -22.78 -22.15
N PRO A 477 -0.22 -22.32 -21.12
CA PRO A 477 -0.74 -21.45 -20.06
C PRO A 477 -1.25 -20.09 -20.56
N GLU A 478 -0.69 -19.53 -21.62
CA GLU A 478 -1.15 -18.29 -22.22
C GLU A 478 -2.53 -18.45 -22.84
N ALA A 479 -2.73 -19.48 -23.65
CA ALA A 479 -4.01 -19.79 -24.26
C ALA A 479 -5.06 -20.17 -23.20
N GLU A 480 -4.67 -20.90 -22.14
CA GLU A 480 -5.56 -21.26 -21.05
C GLU A 480 -6.02 -20.03 -20.27
N PHE A 481 -5.10 -19.13 -19.95
CA PHE A 481 -5.44 -17.90 -19.24
C PHE A 481 -6.31 -16.97 -20.10
N ALA A 482 -6.03 -16.86 -21.40
CA ALA A 482 -6.89 -16.12 -22.34
C ALA A 482 -8.30 -16.70 -22.38
N PHE A 483 -8.46 -18.04 -22.35
CA PHE A 483 -9.75 -18.69 -22.23
C PHE A 483 -10.45 -18.36 -20.89
N GLU A 484 -9.72 -18.30 -19.78
CA GLU A 484 -10.27 -17.91 -18.48
C GLU A 484 -10.70 -16.44 -18.43
N LEU A 485 -9.97 -15.55 -19.12
CA LEU A 485 -10.34 -14.15 -19.27
C LEU A 485 -11.60 -13.98 -20.14
N ALA A 486 -11.73 -14.74 -21.23
CA ALA A 486 -12.89 -14.70 -22.12
C ALA A 486 -14.11 -15.32 -21.45
N ARG A 487 -14.75 -14.56 -20.60
CA ARG A 487 -15.89 -15.00 -19.78
C ARG A 487 -16.99 -15.68 -20.60
N SER A 488 -17.44 -16.84 -20.10
CA SER A 488 -18.57 -17.56 -20.66
C SER A 488 -19.59 -17.96 -19.58
N ASN A 489 -20.86 -18.04 -19.98
CA ASN A 489 -21.93 -18.59 -19.15
C ASN A 489 -22.04 -20.13 -19.28
N ASP A 490 -21.24 -20.75 -20.14
CA ASP A 490 -21.19 -22.19 -20.34
C ASP A 490 -20.80 -22.89 -19.02
N PRO A 491 -21.55 -23.92 -18.59
CA PRO A 491 -21.16 -24.78 -17.47
C PRO A 491 -19.76 -25.40 -17.63
N ALA A 492 -19.34 -25.72 -18.87
CA ALA A 492 -18.02 -26.27 -19.16
C ALA A 492 -16.90 -25.25 -18.86
N TYR A 493 -17.09 -23.96 -19.15
CA TYR A 493 -16.18 -22.90 -18.78
C TYR A 493 -15.99 -22.84 -17.27
N ARG A 494 -17.09 -22.81 -16.50
CA ARG A 494 -17.03 -22.75 -15.03
C ARG A 494 -16.34 -23.96 -14.42
N ALA A 495 -16.63 -25.16 -14.94
CA ALA A 495 -15.99 -26.39 -14.49
C ALA A 495 -14.48 -26.39 -14.76
N ARG A 496 -14.06 -25.90 -15.94
CA ARG A 496 -12.64 -25.78 -16.32
C ARG A 496 -11.90 -24.76 -15.45
N LEU A 497 -12.49 -23.58 -15.23
CA LEU A 497 -11.93 -22.55 -14.34
C LEU A 497 -11.80 -23.07 -12.90
N ALA A 498 -12.83 -23.74 -12.37
CA ALA A 498 -12.81 -24.34 -11.03
C ALA A 498 -11.71 -25.41 -10.91
N ARG A 499 -11.62 -26.34 -11.86
CA ARG A 499 -10.58 -27.38 -11.88
C ARG A 499 -9.17 -26.79 -11.83
N ASN A 500 -8.87 -25.80 -12.66
CA ASN A 500 -7.55 -25.16 -12.69
C ASN A 500 -7.26 -24.42 -11.37
N THR A 501 -8.26 -23.75 -10.81
CA THR A 501 -8.15 -23.05 -9.53
C THR A 501 -7.94 -24.02 -8.37
N ASP A 502 -8.70 -25.09 -8.28
CA ASP A 502 -8.61 -26.07 -7.19
C ASP A 502 -7.29 -26.81 -7.21
N TRP A 503 -6.78 -27.14 -8.40
CA TRP A 503 -5.45 -27.75 -8.54
C TRP A 503 -4.35 -26.81 -8.05
N HIS A 504 -4.32 -25.56 -8.53
CA HIS A 504 -3.32 -24.58 -8.09
C HIS A 504 -3.42 -24.33 -6.58
N ARG A 505 -4.65 -24.22 -6.03
CA ARG A 505 -4.87 -24.04 -4.59
C ARG A 505 -4.36 -25.24 -3.78
N SER A 506 -4.52 -26.46 -4.29
CA SER A 506 -4.00 -27.66 -3.62
C SER A 506 -2.47 -27.67 -3.61
N LEU A 507 -1.84 -27.29 -4.72
CA LEU A 507 -0.39 -27.12 -4.81
C LEU A 507 0.12 -26.05 -3.81
N PHE A 508 -0.53 -24.89 -3.77
CA PHE A 508 -0.22 -23.83 -2.81
C PHE A 508 -0.29 -24.30 -1.35
N LYS A 509 -1.36 -25.03 -0.98
CA LYS A 509 -1.54 -25.56 0.38
C LYS A 509 -0.55 -26.68 0.70
N GLY A 510 -0.26 -27.56 -0.23
CA GLY A 510 0.64 -28.71 -0.04
C GLY A 510 2.12 -28.34 0.00
N ARG A 511 2.51 -27.26 -0.65
CA ARG A 511 3.90 -26.82 -0.77
C ARG A 511 4.54 -26.39 0.57
N GLY A 512 3.74 -25.89 1.52
CA GLY A 512 4.27 -25.32 2.74
C GLY A 512 5.04 -24.00 2.51
N LYS A 513 5.98 -23.70 3.40
CA LYS A 513 6.76 -22.44 3.40
C LYS A 513 8.21 -22.70 2.95
N VAL A 514 8.41 -23.00 1.68
CA VAL A 514 9.73 -23.27 1.10
C VAL A 514 10.17 -22.10 0.20
N GLY A 515 11.36 -21.59 0.40
CA GLY A 515 11.94 -20.49 -0.35
C GLY A 515 11.24 -19.17 -0.06
N LEU A 516 10.16 -18.87 -0.75
CA LEU A 516 9.33 -17.68 -0.53
C LEU A 516 8.03 -18.03 0.19
N PHE A 517 7.62 -17.17 1.10
CA PHE A 517 6.28 -17.20 1.69
C PHE A 517 5.37 -16.29 0.87
N THR A 518 4.56 -16.90 0.03
CA THR A 518 3.63 -16.24 -0.88
C THR A 518 2.21 -16.20 -0.30
N ASN A 519 1.28 -15.53 -0.97
CA ASN A 519 -0.11 -15.50 -0.54
C ASN A 519 -1.07 -15.89 -1.68
N TRP A 520 -2.14 -16.58 -1.32
CA TRP A 520 -3.24 -16.89 -2.20
C TRP A 520 -4.14 -15.66 -2.41
N VAL A 521 -4.60 -15.43 -3.64
CA VAL A 521 -5.49 -14.33 -4.02
C VAL A 521 -6.67 -14.89 -4.80
N GLU A 522 -7.88 -14.66 -4.30
CA GLU A 522 -9.11 -15.12 -4.97
C GLU A 522 -9.43 -14.30 -6.23
N ALA A 523 -8.89 -13.10 -6.33
CA ALA A 523 -9.10 -12.16 -7.42
C ALA A 523 -7.77 -11.65 -8.00
N ALA A 524 -6.87 -12.56 -8.39
CA ALA A 524 -5.61 -12.21 -9.04
C ALA A 524 -5.85 -11.50 -10.38
N ALA A 525 -6.87 -11.94 -11.12
CA ALA A 525 -7.37 -11.28 -12.32
C ALA A 525 -8.90 -11.26 -12.36
N ARG A 526 -9.45 -10.55 -13.31
CA ARG A 526 -10.88 -10.52 -13.63
C ARG A 526 -11.07 -10.93 -15.10
N SER A 527 -12.12 -11.71 -15.35
CA SER A 527 -12.54 -12.00 -16.72
C SER A 527 -13.09 -10.73 -17.39
N ASP A 528 -13.30 -10.80 -18.69
CA ASP A 528 -14.04 -9.81 -19.45
C ASP A 528 -15.41 -9.53 -18.82
N TYR A 529 -15.85 -8.28 -18.94
CA TYR A 529 -17.13 -7.83 -18.46
C TYR A 529 -18.23 -8.19 -19.48
N ASP A 530 -19.37 -8.69 -19.00
CA ASP A 530 -20.55 -8.85 -19.85
C ASP A 530 -21.27 -7.50 -20.04
N GLU A 531 -22.33 -7.49 -20.85
CA GLU A 531 -23.17 -6.33 -21.13
C GLU A 531 -23.78 -5.66 -19.87
N ARG A 532 -23.82 -6.39 -18.74
CA ARG A 532 -24.30 -5.90 -17.45
C ARG A 532 -23.16 -5.56 -16.49
N GLY A 533 -21.92 -5.51 -16.96
CA GLY A 533 -20.75 -5.22 -16.15
C GLY A 533 -20.37 -6.34 -15.16
N ARG A 534 -20.85 -7.58 -15.35
CA ARG A 534 -20.52 -8.72 -14.48
C ARG A 534 -19.27 -9.42 -15.01
N TYR A 535 -18.45 -9.93 -14.12
CA TYR A 535 -17.21 -10.66 -14.41
C TYR A 535 -17.05 -11.86 -13.47
N SER A 536 -16.09 -12.73 -13.77
CA SER A 536 -15.65 -13.81 -12.89
C SER A 536 -14.29 -13.45 -12.28
N TYR A 537 -14.09 -13.81 -11.02
CA TYR A 537 -12.76 -13.75 -10.44
C TYR A 537 -11.92 -14.93 -10.91
N ILE A 538 -10.65 -14.64 -11.22
CA ILE A 538 -9.64 -15.64 -11.55
C ILE A 538 -8.63 -15.65 -10.40
N ALA A 539 -8.63 -16.74 -9.64
CA ALA A 539 -7.74 -16.89 -8.51
C ALA A 539 -6.32 -17.22 -8.95
N GLY A 540 -5.37 -16.86 -8.11
CA GLY A 540 -3.95 -17.09 -8.34
C GLY A 540 -3.14 -16.93 -7.06
N GLU A 541 -1.87 -16.72 -7.22
CA GLU A 541 -0.90 -16.54 -6.15
C GLU A 541 -0.14 -15.23 -6.35
N LYS A 542 0.31 -14.59 -5.28
CA LYS A 542 1.13 -13.40 -5.35
C LYS A 542 2.35 -13.47 -4.44
N ALA A 543 3.42 -12.81 -4.87
CA ALA A 543 4.56 -12.43 -4.06
C ALA A 543 4.72 -10.92 -4.11
N VAL A 544 5.00 -10.27 -2.97
CA VAL A 544 5.18 -8.82 -2.87
C VAL A 544 6.59 -8.52 -2.37
N PHE A 545 7.45 -8.09 -3.25
CA PHE A 545 8.86 -7.83 -2.97
C PHE A 545 9.05 -6.42 -2.38
N MET A 546 8.79 -6.29 -1.09
CA MET A 546 9.04 -5.06 -0.32
C MET A 546 10.05 -5.29 0.81
N ASN A 547 10.43 -6.55 1.05
CA ASN A 547 11.34 -6.95 2.11
C ASN A 547 12.80 -6.79 1.65
N PRO A 548 13.58 -5.86 2.25
CA PRO A 548 14.99 -5.66 1.87
C PRO A 548 15.91 -6.83 2.28
N ALA A 549 15.43 -7.74 3.14
CA ALA A 549 16.18 -8.94 3.51
C ALA A 549 16.05 -10.06 2.46
N CYS A 550 15.04 -10.02 1.57
CA CYS A 550 14.84 -11.01 0.53
C CYS A 550 16.00 -11.02 -0.48
N THR A 551 16.47 -12.20 -0.82
CA THR A 551 17.56 -12.41 -1.79
C THR A 551 17.16 -13.38 -2.90
N ARG A 552 17.98 -13.47 -3.93
CA ARG A 552 17.79 -14.44 -5.04
C ARG A 552 17.79 -15.89 -4.56
N ALA A 553 18.51 -16.21 -3.48
CA ALA A 553 18.54 -17.56 -2.94
C ALA A 553 17.17 -18.06 -2.50
N GLN A 554 16.34 -17.21 -1.86
CA GLN A 554 14.96 -17.55 -1.53
C GLN A 554 14.10 -17.73 -2.78
N ILE A 555 14.32 -16.88 -3.80
CA ILE A 555 13.62 -16.98 -5.09
C ILE A 555 13.97 -18.30 -5.78
N ASP A 556 15.25 -18.63 -5.89
CA ASP A 556 15.71 -19.86 -6.54
C ASP A 556 15.19 -21.10 -5.81
N ALA A 557 15.27 -21.13 -4.48
CA ALA A 557 14.72 -22.24 -3.69
C ALA A 557 13.20 -22.42 -3.91
N PHE A 558 12.43 -21.32 -4.05
CA PHE A 558 11.02 -21.40 -4.39
C PHE A 558 10.80 -21.97 -5.80
N ILE A 559 11.53 -21.47 -6.81
CA ILE A 559 11.42 -21.91 -8.19
C ILE A 559 11.78 -23.40 -8.32
N ASP A 560 12.86 -23.83 -7.69
CA ASP A 560 13.30 -25.23 -7.75
C ASP A 560 12.25 -26.16 -7.11
N HIS A 561 11.62 -25.70 -6.03
CA HIS A 561 10.56 -26.46 -5.36
C HIS A 561 9.28 -26.59 -6.20
N ILE A 562 8.86 -25.57 -6.95
CA ILE A 562 7.67 -25.67 -7.81
C ILE A 562 7.92 -26.33 -9.16
N ARG A 563 9.20 -26.50 -9.54
CA ARG A 563 9.61 -27.23 -10.77
C ARG A 563 9.60 -28.74 -10.59
N GLY A 564 9.98 -29.21 -9.39
CA GLY A 564 10.09 -30.64 -9.05
C GLY A 564 8.80 -31.26 -8.67
#